data_ec921ea432b31b135778122a10bded78
#
_entry.id   ec921ea432b31b135778122a10bded78
#
_cell.length_a   1.000
_cell.length_b   1.000
_cell.length_c   1.000
_cell.angle_alpha   90.00
_cell.angle_beta   90.00
_cell.angle_gamma   90.00
#
_symmetry.space_group_name_H-M   'P 1'
#
loop_
_entity.id
_entity.type
_entity.pdbx_description
1 polymer ?
#
loop_
_entity_poly.entity_id
_entity_poly.type
_entity_poly.pdbx_seq_one_letter_code
_entity_poly.pdbx_strand_id
1 'polypeptide(L)'
;MNKISFQGENGAYSQSAAQKNFHDEIETISCSTFKQVIEHTETKKTNYSILPIENSIEGTVGESYDALYSSNLYAVGEIYHKIEHCLIGNGSLEDVDTVYSHPQALGQCRNFLQNYSYKTVPTYDTAGSVKIIKDLEKNNACIASRNAAHIYNVPIIKENIENESNNYTRFLILSKEKKDATGKDKTSIIFSIKHEPGTLYQIIKRFSDHKVNLTKIESRPKIGTTWEYNFYVDFIGHESNENIKQILTELKEDTSFLKIIGSYPIAELC
;
A
#
# COMPACT_ATOMS: atom_id res chain seq x y z
N MET A 1 -7.66 21.62 -8.14
CA MET A 1 -7.70 20.68 -6.98
C MET A 1 -7.64 19.25 -7.52
N ASN A 2 -6.63 18.49 -7.13
CA ASN A 2 -6.46 17.10 -7.55
C ASN A 2 -7.41 16.18 -6.76
N LYS A 3 -8.04 15.22 -7.47
CA LYS A 3 -8.87 14.18 -6.86
C LYS A 3 -8.10 12.89 -6.77
N ILE A 4 -8.11 12.24 -5.61
CA ILE A 4 -7.33 11.03 -5.33
C ILE A 4 -8.23 9.95 -4.75
N SER A 5 -8.27 8.79 -5.40
CA SER A 5 -8.98 7.61 -4.89
C SER A 5 -8.09 6.78 -3.98
N PHE A 6 -8.66 6.26 -2.91
CA PHE A 6 -8.00 5.36 -1.96
C PHE A 6 -8.98 4.30 -1.45
N GLN A 7 -8.48 3.16 -0.99
CA GLN A 7 -9.31 2.11 -0.40
C GLN A 7 -9.45 2.33 1.11
N GLY A 8 -10.65 2.10 1.63
CA GLY A 8 -11.00 2.18 3.04
C GLY A 8 -11.93 3.37 3.36
N GLU A 9 -12.27 3.48 4.63
CA GLU A 9 -13.08 4.58 5.16
C GLU A 9 -12.27 5.86 5.32
N ASN A 10 -12.95 7.01 5.46
CA ASN A 10 -12.28 8.25 5.80
C ASN A 10 -11.51 8.09 7.12
N GLY A 11 -10.26 8.57 7.15
CA GLY A 11 -9.33 8.34 8.25
C GLY A 11 -8.40 7.15 8.04
N ALA A 12 -8.55 6.38 6.95
CA ALA A 12 -7.62 5.31 6.62
C ALA A 12 -6.18 5.81 6.42
N TYR A 13 -5.19 4.95 6.65
CA TYR A 13 -3.77 5.29 6.44
C TYR A 13 -3.48 5.67 4.98
N SER A 14 -4.19 5.08 4.02
CA SER A 14 -4.10 5.46 2.60
C SER A 14 -4.51 6.91 2.37
N GLN A 15 -5.56 7.40 3.04
CA GLN A 15 -5.97 8.80 2.99
C GLN A 15 -4.93 9.71 3.61
N SER A 16 -4.41 9.34 4.79
CA SER A 16 -3.37 10.10 5.49
C SER A 16 -2.08 10.19 4.66
N ALA A 17 -1.69 9.09 3.99
CA ALA A 17 -0.57 9.06 3.07
C ALA A 17 -0.77 10.02 1.89
N ALA A 18 -1.98 10.06 1.30
CA ALA A 18 -2.32 11.01 0.25
C ALA A 18 -2.18 12.46 0.74
N GLN A 19 -2.84 12.80 1.84
CA GLN A 19 -2.86 14.15 2.40
C GLN A 19 -1.46 14.67 2.76
N LYS A 20 -0.59 13.80 3.27
CA LYS A 20 0.78 14.16 3.66
C LYS A 20 1.70 14.37 2.45
N ASN A 21 1.50 13.62 1.37
CA ASN A 21 2.40 13.63 0.22
C ASN A 21 2.05 14.67 -0.86
N PHE A 22 0.77 14.97 -1.03
CA PHE A 22 0.35 16.00 -1.98
C PHE A 22 0.30 17.35 -1.28
N HIS A 23 1.17 18.28 -1.70
CA HIS A 23 1.29 19.61 -1.08
C HIS A 23 0.18 20.57 -1.48
N ASP A 24 -0.52 20.29 -2.57
CA ASP A 24 -1.67 21.06 -3.03
C ASP A 24 -2.95 20.62 -2.32
N GLU A 25 -3.98 21.47 -2.36
CA GLU A 25 -5.30 21.07 -1.94
C GLU A 25 -5.80 19.86 -2.75
N ILE A 26 -6.17 18.80 -2.06
CA ILE A 26 -6.66 17.56 -2.65
C ILE A 26 -8.07 17.24 -2.14
N GLU A 27 -8.87 16.61 -3.00
CA GLU A 27 -10.10 15.92 -2.65
C GLU A 27 -9.83 14.41 -2.64
N THR A 28 -10.06 13.75 -1.53
CA THR A 28 -9.89 12.30 -1.41
C THR A 28 -11.21 11.57 -1.55
N ILE A 29 -11.26 10.50 -2.34
CA ILE A 29 -12.45 9.71 -2.61
C ILE A 29 -12.24 8.29 -2.09
N SER A 30 -13.02 7.93 -1.08
CA SER A 30 -13.05 6.58 -0.49
C SER A 30 -13.65 5.55 -1.46
N CYS A 31 -13.05 4.39 -1.52
CA CYS A 31 -13.46 3.24 -2.32
C CYS A 31 -13.49 1.97 -1.48
N SER A 32 -14.38 1.05 -1.78
CA SER A 32 -14.53 -0.21 -1.04
C SER A 32 -13.48 -1.26 -1.42
N THR A 33 -12.94 -1.21 -2.65
CA THR A 33 -11.96 -2.17 -3.17
C THR A 33 -10.83 -1.50 -3.92
N PHE A 34 -9.66 -2.15 -4.01
CA PHE A 34 -8.54 -1.66 -4.82
C PHE A 34 -8.88 -1.58 -6.32
N LYS A 35 -9.73 -2.47 -6.81
CA LYS A 35 -10.24 -2.41 -8.18
C LYS A 35 -11.00 -1.11 -8.42
N GLN A 36 -11.89 -0.73 -7.52
CA GLN A 36 -12.65 0.52 -7.61
C GLN A 36 -11.73 1.75 -7.53
N VAL A 37 -10.66 1.70 -6.71
CA VAL A 37 -9.65 2.75 -6.64
C VAL A 37 -9.04 3.01 -8.03
N ILE A 38 -8.62 1.96 -8.72
CA ILE A 38 -8.05 2.03 -10.08
C ILE A 38 -9.09 2.53 -11.09
N GLU A 39 -10.30 1.95 -11.09
CA GLU A 39 -11.38 2.31 -12.00
C GLU A 39 -11.73 3.81 -11.94
N HIS A 40 -11.68 4.43 -10.76
CA HIS A 40 -11.93 5.86 -10.62
C HIS A 40 -10.92 6.71 -11.40
N THR A 41 -9.64 6.33 -11.42
CA THR A 41 -8.62 7.06 -12.20
C THR A 41 -8.69 6.68 -13.68
N GLU A 42 -8.93 5.42 -14.02
CA GLU A 42 -9.09 4.98 -15.41
C GLU A 42 -10.26 5.70 -16.11
N THR A 43 -11.36 5.92 -15.38
CA THR A 43 -12.55 6.63 -15.87
C THR A 43 -12.47 8.14 -15.71
N LYS A 44 -11.33 8.69 -15.25
CA LYS A 44 -11.11 10.13 -15.01
C LYS A 44 -12.02 10.74 -13.93
N LYS A 45 -12.60 9.95 -13.05
CA LYS A 45 -13.32 10.42 -11.87
C LYS A 45 -12.33 10.99 -10.84
N THR A 46 -11.11 10.44 -10.79
CA THR A 46 -9.97 10.95 -10.03
C THR A 46 -8.76 11.18 -10.95
N ASN A 47 -7.82 12.02 -10.49
CA ASN A 47 -6.55 12.26 -11.19
C ASN A 47 -5.52 11.18 -10.84
N TYR A 48 -5.55 10.71 -9.60
CA TYR A 48 -4.62 9.73 -9.07
C TYR A 48 -5.34 8.67 -8.25
N SER A 49 -4.71 7.49 -8.19
CA SER A 49 -5.05 6.40 -7.27
C SER A 49 -3.88 6.17 -6.32
N ILE A 50 -4.17 5.85 -5.06
CA ILE A 50 -3.17 5.39 -4.09
C ILE A 50 -3.45 3.94 -3.74
N LEU A 51 -2.43 3.07 -3.92
CA LEU A 51 -2.50 1.65 -3.56
C LEU A 51 -1.40 1.28 -2.56
N PRO A 52 -1.73 0.67 -1.41
CA PRO A 52 -0.74 0.07 -0.53
C PRO A 52 -0.14 -1.15 -1.22
N ILE A 53 1.19 -1.22 -1.32
CA ILE A 53 1.89 -2.32 -2.00
C ILE A 53 2.52 -3.27 -1.00
N GLU A 54 3.06 -2.71 0.07
CA GLU A 54 3.88 -3.45 1.01
C GLU A 54 3.84 -2.77 2.39
N ASN A 55 3.78 -3.59 3.42
CA ASN A 55 3.98 -3.15 4.80
C ASN A 55 5.25 -3.79 5.36
N SER A 56 6.05 -3.04 6.11
CA SER A 56 7.35 -3.51 6.63
C SER A 56 7.26 -4.67 7.62
N ILE A 57 6.09 -4.92 8.21
CA ILE A 57 5.83 -6.00 9.18
C ILE A 57 5.05 -7.15 8.52
N GLU A 58 3.96 -6.83 7.82
CA GLU A 58 3.03 -7.81 7.25
C GLU A 58 3.43 -8.28 5.84
N GLY A 59 4.38 -7.57 5.21
CA GLY A 59 4.82 -7.89 3.85
C GLY A 59 3.88 -7.38 2.78
N THR A 60 3.71 -8.18 1.74
CA THR A 60 3.05 -7.79 0.49
C THR A 60 1.53 -7.68 0.61
N VAL A 61 0.96 -6.58 0.09
CA VAL A 61 -0.50 -6.40 -0.04
C VAL A 61 -0.98 -7.05 -1.35
N GLY A 62 -1.32 -8.32 -1.27
CA GLY A 62 -1.58 -9.16 -2.45
C GLY A 62 -2.65 -8.66 -3.39
N GLU A 63 -3.80 -8.22 -2.88
CA GLU A 63 -4.91 -7.70 -3.69
C GLU A 63 -4.54 -6.47 -4.52
N SER A 64 -3.62 -5.63 -4.03
CA SER A 64 -3.12 -4.48 -4.78
C SER A 64 -2.34 -4.91 -6.02
N TYR A 65 -1.55 -5.98 -5.92
CA TYR A 65 -0.83 -6.52 -7.07
C TYR A 65 -1.76 -7.15 -8.11
N ASP A 66 -2.82 -7.81 -7.68
CA ASP A 66 -3.84 -8.37 -8.57
C ASP A 66 -4.58 -7.24 -9.32
N ALA A 67 -4.86 -6.14 -8.62
CA ALA A 67 -5.44 -4.95 -9.22
C ALA A 67 -4.47 -4.27 -10.22
N LEU A 68 -3.17 -4.15 -9.89
CA LEU A 68 -2.13 -3.61 -10.77
C LEU A 68 -1.94 -4.45 -12.04
N TYR A 69 -2.02 -5.77 -11.93
CA TYR A 69 -1.89 -6.66 -13.09
C TYR A 69 -2.90 -6.31 -14.19
N SER A 70 -4.13 -6.02 -13.80
CA SER A 70 -5.25 -5.71 -14.72
C SER A 70 -5.36 -4.22 -15.09
N SER A 71 -4.64 -3.33 -14.40
CA SER A 71 -4.74 -1.87 -14.57
C SER A 71 -4.09 -1.37 -15.85
N ASN A 72 -4.63 -0.29 -16.43
CA ASN A 72 -4.00 0.48 -17.51
C ASN A 72 -3.33 1.78 -17.01
N LEU A 73 -3.21 1.96 -15.70
CA LEU A 73 -2.54 3.11 -15.10
C LEU A 73 -1.03 2.88 -15.00
N TYR A 74 -0.29 3.98 -14.86
CA TYR A 74 1.15 3.98 -14.62
C TYR A 74 1.45 4.42 -13.20
N ALA A 75 2.41 3.76 -12.54
CA ALA A 75 3.00 4.26 -11.32
C ALA A 75 3.82 5.52 -11.63
N VAL A 76 3.54 6.60 -10.92
CA VAL A 76 4.15 7.92 -11.11
C VAL A 76 4.80 8.46 -9.84
N GLY A 77 4.69 7.71 -8.74
CA GLY A 77 5.29 8.03 -7.45
C GLY A 77 5.14 6.90 -6.45
N GLU A 78 5.89 6.97 -5.39
CA GLU A 78 5.74 6.11 -4.21
C GLU A 78 5.74 6.95 -2.93
N ILE A 79 5.13 6.43 -1.87
CA ILE A 79 5.06 7.05 -0.55
C ILE A 79 5.39 5.99 0.49
N TYR A 80 6.27 6.31 1.44
CA TYR A 80 6.41 5.58 2.69
C TYR A 80 5.66 6.32 3.79
N HIS A 81 4.65 5.67 4.37
CA HIS A 81 3.83 6.23 5.43
C HIS A 81 3.97 5.41 6.70
N LYS A 82 4.34 6.08 7.79
CA LYS A 82 4.45 5.44 9.10
C LYS A 82 3.06 5.09 9.62
N ILE A 83 2.91 3.88 10.12
CA ILE A 83 1.66 3.38 10.70
C ILE A 83 1.77 3.49 12.22
N GLU A 84 1.01 4.41 12.79
CA GLU A 84 0.92 4.67 14.22
C GLU A 84 -0.51 4.42 14.67
N HIS A 85 -0.68 3.53 15.64
CA HIS A 85 -1.99 3.16 16.15
C HIS A 85 -2.34 3.93 17.43
N CYS A 86 -3.58 4.40 17.49
CA CYS A 86 -4.15 5.04 18.67
C CYS A 86 -5.30 4.19 19.23
N LEU A 87 -5.39 4.13 20.55
CA LEU A 87 -6.62 3.73 21.24
C LEU A 87 -7.54 4.94 21.28
N ILE A 88 -8.75 4.80 20.73
CA ILE A 88 -9.71 5.88 20.53
C ILE A 88 -11.02 5.50 21.20
N GLY A 89 -11.62 6.41 21.97
CA GLY A 89 -12.88 6.15 22.66
C GLY A 89 -13.28 7.29 23.57
N ASN A 90 -14.46 7.19 24.18
CA ASN A 90 -15.04 8.23 25.04
C ASN A 90 -14.74 8.05 26.55
N GLY A 91 -14.04 6.96 26.93
CA GLY A 91 -13.65 6.65 28.31
C GLY A 91 -12.17 6.93 28.61
N SER A 92 -11.73 6.52 29.78
CA SER A 92 -10.32 6.40 30.17
C SER A 92 -9.79 5.00 29.90
N LEU A 93 -8.49 4.75 30.10
CA LEU A 93 -7.90 3.41 29.98
C LEU A 93 -8.59 2.38 30.90
N GLU A 94 -8.98 2.82 32.07
CA GLU A 94 -9.60 2.00 33.10
C GLU A 94 -11.08 1.72 32.81
N ASP A 95 -11.74 2.56 32.01
CA ASP A 95 -13.14 2.37 31.63
C ASP A 95 -13.32 1.35 30.50
N VAL A 96 -12.27 1.09 29.70
CA VAL A 96 -12.35 0.27 28.49
C VAL A 96 -12.39 -1.22 28.84
N ASP A 97 -13.40 -1.92 28.31
CA ASP A 97 -13.52 -3.38 28.37
C ASP A 97 -13.31 -4.02 27.00
N THR A 98 -13.81 -3.36 25.96
CA THR A 98 -13.86 -3.93 24.60
C THR A 98 -13.21 -3.02 23.55
N VAL A 99 -12.35 -3.59 22.73
CA VAL A 99 -11.60 -2.88 21.68
C VAL A 99 -11.90 -3.46 20.30
N TYR A 100 -12.35 -2.60 19.39
CA TYR A 100 -12.73 -2.91 18.01
C TYR A 100 -11.63 -2.51 17.05
N SER A 101 -11.27 -3.34 16.09
CA SER A 101 -10.45 -2.95 14.93
C SER A 101 -10.36 -4.06 13.90
N HIS A 102 -9.73 -3.77 12.76
CA HIS A 102 -9.32 -4.78 11.81
C HIS A 102 -8.37 -5.79 12.47
N PRO A 103 -8.46 -7.11 12.15
CA PRO A 103 -7.60 -8.14 12.76
C PRO A 103 -6.11 -7.82 12.74
N GLN A 104 -5.63 -7.23 11.65
CA GLN A 104 -4.23 -6.83 11.51
C GLN A 104 -3.82 -5.78 12.55
N ALA A 105 -4.61 -4.72 12.75
CA ALA A 105 -4.33 -3.68 13.74
C ALA A 105 -4.39 -4.23 15.18
N LEU A 106 -5.36 -5.13 15.46
CA LEU A 106 -5.42 -5.85 16.74
C LEU A 106 -4.15 -6.69 16.98
N GLY A 107 -3.66 -7.38 15.94
CA GLY A 107 -2.42 -8.15 16.02
C GLY A 107 -1.19 -7.27 16.28
N GLN A 108 -1.10 -6.13 15.60
CA GLN A 108 -0.01 -5.16 15.75
C GLN A 108 0.01 -4.44 17.09
N CYS A 109 -1.09 -4.45 17.84
CA CYS A 109 -1.20 -3.86 19.19
C CYS A 109 -1.36 -4.93 20.30
N ARG A 110 -1.05 -6.20 20.02
CA ARG A 110 -1.30 -7.33 20.93
C ARG A 110 -0.71 -7.12 22.32
N ASN A 111 0.53 -6.65 22.45
CA ASN A 111 1.21 -6.47 23.73
C ASN A 111 0.46 -5.45 24.58
N PHE A 112 0.07 -4.33 23.99
CA PHE A 112 -0.73 -3.31 24.68
C PHE A 112 -2.07 -3.88 25.15
N LEU A 113 -2.81 -4.57 24.27
CA LEU A 113 -4.13 -5.13 24.58
C LEU A 113 -4.07 -6.17 25.72
N GLN A 114 -3.02 -7.00 25.76
CA GLN A 114 -2.83 -8.01 26.80
C GLN A 114 -2.53 -7.40 28.17
N ASN A 115 -1.81 -6.27 28.22
CA ASN A 115 -1.49 -5.61 29.50
C ASN A 115 -2.74 -5.12 30.25
N TYR A 116 -3.82 -4.84 29.51
CA TYR A 116 -5.09 -4.38 30.09
C TYR A 116 -6.20 -5.46 30.07
N SER A 117 -5.91 -6.64 29.53
CA SER A 117 -6.89 -7.74 29.39
C SER A 117 -8.17 -7.37 28.63
N TYR A 118 -8.07 -6.46 27.66
CA TYR A 118 -9.21 -6.02 26.86
C TYR A 118 -9.77 -7.15 25.99
N LYS A 119 -11.10 -7.19 25.88
CA LYS A 119 -11.80 -8.01 24.89
C LYS A 119 -11.61 -7.42 23.49
N THR A 120 -11.28 -8.23 22.51
CA THR A 120 -11.11 -7.75 21.11
C THR A 120 -12.26 -8.20 20.23
N VAL A 121 -12.77 -7.30 19.40
CA VAL A 121 -13.82 -7.55 18.41
C VAL A 121 -13.31 -7.17 17.03
N PRO A 122 -13.13 -8.14 16.10
CA PRO A 122 -12.68 -7.84 14.77
C PRO A 122 -13.74 -7.10 13.96
N THR A 123 -13.28 -6.10 13.19
CA THR A 123 -14.09 -5.34 12.23
C THR A 123 -13.46 -5.42 10.85
N TYR A 124 -14.22 -5.04 9.81
CA TYR A 124 -13.73 -5.13 8.43
C TYR A 124 -12.72 -4.02 8.06
N ASP A 125 -12.73 -2.89 8.77
CA ASP A 125 -11.89 -1.71 8.46
C ASP A 125 -11.40 -1.02 9.75
N THR A 126 -10.14 -0.61 9.74
CA THR A 126 -9.49 0.03 10.90
C THR A 126 -10.10 1.40 11.20
N ALA A 127 -10.23 2.27 10.19
CA ALA A 127 -10.80 3.60 10.38
C ALA A 127 -12.32 3.55 10.61
N GLY A 128 -13.00 2.61 9.95
CA GLY A 128 -14.43 2.35 10.13
C GLY A 128 -14.80 1.93 11.55
N SER A 129 -13.85 1.36 12.31
CA SER A 129 -14.06 1.01 13.72
C SER A 129 -14.42 2.22 14.58
N VAL A 130 -13.90 3.43 14.23
CA VAL A 130 -14.24 4.66 14.94
C VAL A 130 -15.71 5.03 14.78
N LYS A 131 -16.27 4.79 13.60
CA LYS A 131 -17.72 4.96 13.38
C LYS A 131 -18.55 4.05 14.27
N ILE A 132 -18.10 2.79 14.43
CA ILE A 132 -18.81 1.79 15.23
C ILE A 132 -18.88 2.22 16.68
N ILE A 133 -17.73 2.65 17.27
CA ILE A 133 -17.66 2.95 18.71
C ILE A 133 -18.17 4.34 19.07
N LYS A 134 -18.33 5.24 18.09
CA LYS A 134 -18.71 6.64 18.32
C LYS A 134 -19.97 6.79 19.16
N ASP A 135 -20.96 5.94 18.90
CA ASP A 135 -22.28 5.98 19.54
C ASP A 135 -22.45 4.87 20.61
N LEU A 136 -21.37 4.16 20.95
CA LEU A 136 -21.37 3.16 22.00
C LEU A 136 -21.02 3.75 23.38
N GLU A 137 -21.22 2.95 24.42
CA GLU A 137 -20.87 3.31 25.81
C GLU A 137 -19.35 3.48 25.99
N LYS A 138 -18.95 4.18 27.06
CA LYS A 138 -17.54 4.54 27.36
C LYS A 138 -16.60 3.37 27.55
N ASN A 139 -17.13 2.17 27.83
CA ASN A 139 -16.35 0.95 27.95
C ASN A 139 -15.95 0.34 26.58
N ASN A 140 -16.31 0.99 25.48
CA ASN A 140 -15.93 0.60 24.13
C ASN A 140 -14.88 1.57 23.56
N ALA A 141 -13.83 1.02 23.00
CA ALA A 141 -12.78 1.74 22.31
C ALA A 141 -12.47 1.08 20.95
N CYS A 142 -11.69 1.73 20.11
CA CYS A 142 -11.17 1.12 18.91
C CYS A 142 -9.69 1.46 18.70
N ILE A 143 -9.05 0.68 17.84
CA ILE A 143 -7.71 0.99 17.34
C ILE A 143 -7.85 1.56 15.94
N ALA A 144 -7.33 2.78 15.73
CA ALA A 144 -7.28 3.41 14.41
C ALA A 144 -6.18 4.49 14.36
N SER A 145 -6.08 5.19 13.22
CA SER A 145 -5.15 6.29 13.03
C SER A 145 -5.60 7.53 13.82
N ARG A 146 -4.65 8.41 14.16
CA ARG A 146 -4.94 9.76 14.69
C ARG A 146 -5.90 10.53 13.77
N ASN A 147 -5.72 10.41 12.45
CA ASN A 147 -6.57 11.09 11.47
C ASN A 147 -8.04 10.63 11.56
N ALA A 148 -8.28 9.33 11.77
CA ALA A 148 -9.63 8.82 11.97
C ALA A 148 -10.29 9.41 13.24
N ALA A 149 -9.54 9.51 14.35
CA ALA A 149 -10.03 10.13 15.57
C ALA A 149 -10.51 11.59 15.32
N HIS A 150 -9.71 12.38 14.59
CA HIS A 150 -10.05 13.76 14.25
C HIS A 150 -11.26 13.85 13.33
N ILE A 151 -11.32 13.05 12.26
CA ILE A 151 -12.43 13.08 11.28
C ILE A 151 -13.77 12.75 11.95
N TYR A 152 -13.78 11.74 12.82
CA TYR A 152 -15.00 11.31 13.51
C TYR A 152 -15.28 12.06 14.81
N ASN A 153 -14.36 12.95 15.23
CA ASN A 153 -14.45 13.72 16.47
C ASN A 153 -14.62 12.82 17.71
N VAL A 154 -13.79 11.77 17.83
CA VAL A 154 -13.73 10.88 18.98
C VAL A 154 -12.37 11.05 19.67
N PRO A 155 -12.32 11.19 21.00
CA PRO A 155 -11.07 11.41 21.74
C PRO A 155 -10.07 10.27 21.58
N ILE A 156 -8.77 10.61 21.58
CA ILE A 156 -7.68 9.65 21.66
C ILE A 156 -7.40 9.39 23.14
N ILE A 157 -7.51 8.13 23.56
CA ILE A 157 -7.21 7.68 24.93
C ILE A 157 -5.71 7.49 25.09
N LYS A 158 -5.06 6.83 24.13
CA LYS A 158 -3.63 6.55 24.12
C LYS A 158 -3.08 6.51 22.71
N GLU A 159 -1.89 7.08 22.52
CA GLU A 159 -1.17 7.07 21.25
C GLU A 159 -0.05 6.04 21.26
N ASN A 160 0.40 5.66 20.05
CA ASN A 160 1.58 4.82 19.82
C ASN A 160 1.50 3.51 20.60
N ILE A 161 0.41 2.75 20.36
CA ILE A 161 0.13 1.50 21.06
C ILE A 161 0.56 0.27 20.27
N GLU A 162 1.15 0.47 19.09
CA GLU A 162 1.71 -0.60 18.26
C GLU A 162 2.91 -1.29 18.93
N ASN A 163 3.08 -2.60 18.66
CA ASN A 163 4.20 -3.37 19.18
C ASN A 163 5.55 -2.91 18.61
N GLU A 164 5.55 -2.50 17.33
CA GLU A 164 6.75 -2.16 16.58
C GLU A 164 6.67 -0.73 16.05
N SER A 165 7.57 0.13 16.50
CA SER A 165 7.61 1.56 16.10
C SER A 165 8.06 1.79 14.66
N ASN A 166 8.74 0.81 14.03
CA ASN A 166 9.23 0.85 12.65
C ASN A 166 8.23 0.21 11.67
N ASN A 167 6.95 0.54 11.81
CA ASN A 167 5.89 0.08 10.96
C ASN A 167 5.62 1.10 9.84
N TYR A 168 5.95 0.74 8.61
CA TYR A 168 5.73 1.58 7.43
C TYR A 168 4.94 0.83 6.37
N THR A 169 4.02 1.52 5.72
CA THR A 169 3.38 1.03 4.51
C THR A 169 3.88 1.83 3.32
N ARG A 170 4.32 1.12 2.29
CA ARG A 170 4.67 1.68 0.99
C ARG A 170 3.45 1.69 0.10
N PHE A 171 3.17 2.85 -0.49
CA PHE A 171 2.08 3.06 -1.44
C PHE A 171 2.66 3.42 -2.81
N LEU A 172 1.99 3.00 -3.88
CA LEU A 172 2.20 3.54 -5.22
C LEU A 172 1.13 4.59 -5.53
N ILE A 173 1.56 5.65 -6.18
CA ILE A 173 0.69 6.66 -6.79
C ILE A 173 0.53 6.29 -8.26
N LEU A 174 -0.70 6.10 -8.71
CA LEU A 174 -1.01 5.73 -10.08
C LEU A 174 -1.70 6.88 -10.82
N SER A 175 -1.40 7.02 -12.11
CA SER A 175 -2.00 7.99 -13.02
C SER A 175 -2.18 7.41 -14.42
N LYS A 176 -2.97 8.06 -15.26
CA LYS A 176 -3.10 7.73 -16.70
C LYS A 176 -1.89 8.16 -17.51
N GLU A 177 -1.16 9.14 -17.03
CA GLU A 177 0.02 9.70 -17.71
C GLU A 177 1.29 9.22 -17.02
N LYS A 178 2.30 8.93 -17.79
CA LYS A 178 3.62 8.56 -17.28
C LYS A 178 4.32 9.78 -16.68
N LYS A 179 5.28 9.53 -15.81
CA LYS A 179 6.16 10.53 -15.23
C LYS A 179 7.45 10.61 -16.04
N ASP A 180 7.97 11.83 -16.22
CA ASP A 180 9.29 12.04 -16.82
C ASP A 180 10.41 11.67 -15.83
N ALA A 181 11.58 11.32 -16.40
CA ALA A 181 12.76 10.97 -15.61
C ALA A 181 13.25 12.14 -14.74
N THR A 182 13.59 11.84 -13.49
CA THR A 182 14.12 12.83 -12.52
C THR A 182 15.61 12.64 -12.24
N GLY A 183 16.20 11.53 -12.69
CA GLY A 183 17.58 11.14 -12.43
C GLY A 183 17.76 10.29 -11.16
N LYS A 184 16.78 10.26 -10.26
CA LYS A 184 16.71 9.35 -9.09
C LYS A 184 15.40 8.59 -9.12
N ASP A 185 15.32 7.62 -10.02
CA ASP A 185 14.07 6.94 -10.33
C ASP A 185 14.15 5.44 -10.02
N LYS A 186 12.99 4.86 -9.83
CA LYS A 186 12.72 3.44 -9.69
C LYS A 186 11.72 3.04 -10.77
N THR A 187 11.87 1.85 -11.31
CA THR A 187 10.90 1.25 -12.24
C THR A 187 10.33 -0.01 -11.63
N SER A 188 9.01 -0.16 -11.72
CA SER A 188 8.29 -1.39 -11.34
C SER A 188 7.77 -2.11 -12.58
N ILE A 189 7.98 -3.42 -12.61
CA ILE A 189 7.51 -4.30 -13.69
C ILE A 189 6.79 -5.52 -13.15
N ILE A 190 5.95 -6.10 -13.98
CA ILE A 190 5.37 -7.43 -13.79
C ILE A 190 5.80 -8.30 -14.97
N PHE A 191 6.27 -9.51 -14.70
CA PHE A 191 6.55 -10.47 -15.76
C PHE A 191 6.16 -11.89 -15.37
N SER A 192 5.93 -12.72 -16.38
CA SER A 192 5.76 -14.17 -16.24
C SER A 192 6.83 -14.88 -17.06
N ILE A 193 7.30 -16.01 -16.58
CA ILE A 193 8.30 -16.85 -17.22
C ILE A 193 7.79 -18.27 -17.36
N LYS A 194 8.40 -19.04 -18.23
CA LYS A 194 8.17 -20.48 -18.30
C LYS A 194 8.62 -21.15 -17.00
N HIS A 195 7.88 -22.13 -16.55
CA HIS A 195 8.19 -22.90 -15.36
C HIS A 195 9.28 -23.97 -15.65
N GLU A 196 10.51 -23.49 -15.88
CA GLU A 196 11.67 -24.32 -16.22
C GLU A 196 12.86 -23.96 -15.30
N PRO A 197 13.71 -24.93 -14.96
CA PRO A 197 14.91 -24.66 -14.15
C PRO A 197 15.80 -23.60 -14.81
N GLY A 198 16.23 -22.60 -14.02
CA GLY A 198 17.14 -21.56 -14.47
C GLY A 198 16.50 -20.34 -15.09
N THR A 199 15.19 -20.34 -15.45
CA THR A 199 14.53 -19.21 -16.13
C THR A 199 14.58 -17.93 -15.28
N LEU A 200 14.25 -18.00 -14.00
CA LEU A 200 14.33 -16.83 -13.11
C LEU A 200 15.77 -16.33 -12.95
N TYR A 201 16.74 -17.23 -12.88
CA TYR A 201 18.16 -16.86 -12.85
C TYR A 201 18.56 -16.04 -14.08
N GLN A 202 18.12 -16.43 -15.29
CA GLN A 202 18.42 -15.68 -16.53
C GLN A 202 17.88 -14.26 -16.44
N ILE A 203 16.64 -14.08 -15.95
CA ILE A 203 16.05 -12.75 -15.74
C ILE A 203 16.89 -11.90 -14.78
N ILE A 204 17.24 -12.45 -13.59
CA ILE A 204 18.03 -11.72 -12.59
C ILE A 204 19.43 -11.41 -13.12
N LYS A 205 20.01 -12.32 -13.90
CA LYS A 205 21.31 -12.14 -14.55
C LYS A 205 21.33 -10.92 -15.46
N ARG A 206 20.26 -10.65 -16.25
CA ARG A 206 20.17 -9.43 -17.10
C ARG A 206 20.39 -8.16 -16.30
N PHE A 207 19.72 -8.02 -15.14
CA PHE A 207 19.91 -6.87 -14.26
C PHE A 207 21.35 -6.78 -13.74
N SER A 208 21.94 -7.91 -13.35
CA SER A 208 23.33 -7.98 -12.87
C SER A 208 24.32 -7.57 -13.94
N ASP A 209 24.20 -8.11 -15.15
CA ASP A 209 25.11 -7.81 -16.28
C ASP A 209 25.08 -6.32 -16.64
N HIS A 210 23.92 -5.67 -16.54
CA HIS A 210 23.73 -4.23 -16.75
C HIS A 210 24.00 -3.37 -15.50
N LYS A 211 24.43 -3.96 -14.39
CA LYS A 211 24.72 -3.31 -13.10
C LYS A 211 23.51 -2.52 -12.55
N VAL A 212 22.31 -3.02 -12.75
CA VAL A 212 21.07 -2.44 -12.24
C VAL A 212 20.67 -3.14 -10.94
N ASN A 213 20.47 -2.35 -9.87
CA ASN A 213 20.11 -2.87 -8.56
C ASN A 213 18.61 -3.14 -8.47
N LEU A 214 18.25 -4.38 -8.09
CA LEU A 214 16.88 -4.74 -7.73
C LEU A 214 16.59 -4.30 -6.30
N THR A 215 15.46 -3.65 -6.09
CA THR A 215 15.02 -3.20 -4.75
C THR A 215 13.88 -4.04 -4.19
N LYS A 216 13.17 -4.78 -5.04
CA LYS A 216 12.13 -5.73 -4.67
C LYS A 216 12.02 -6.85 -5.68
N ILE A 217 11.74 -8.04 -5.21
CA ILE A 217 11.26 -9.17 -6.00
C ILE A 217 10.20 -9.93 -5.21
N GLU A 218 9.05 -10.15 -5.81
CA GLU A 218 7.93 -10.85 -5.22
C GLU A 218 7.32 -11.80 -6.25
N SER A 219 6.99 -13.01 -5.87
CA SER A 219 6.28 -13.96 -6.73
C SER A 219 4.85 -14.17 -6.24
N ARG A 220 3.88 -14.14 -7.15
CA ARG A 220 2.49 -14.41 -6.83
C ARG A 220 1.89 -15.41 -7.81
N PRO A 221 1.07 -16.35 -7.33
CA PRO A 221 0.32 -17.24 -8.21
C PRO A 221 -0.49 -16.43 -9.24
N LYS A 222 -0.45 -16.85 -10.48
CA LYS A 222 -1.23 -16.23 -11.55
C LYS A 222 -2.67 -16.72 -11.46
N ILE A 223 -3.60 -15.80 -11.36
CA ILE A 223 -5.04 -16.10 -11.26
C ILE A 223 -5.50 -16.88 -12.50
N GLY A 224 -6.24 -17.97 -12.29
CA GLY A 224 -6.80 -18.79 -13.36
C GLY A 224 -5.85 -19.84 -13.93
N THR A 225 -4.64 -19.99 -13.38
CA THR A 225 -3.68 -21.04 -13.78
C THR A 225 -3.26 -21.90 -12.58
N THR A 226 -2.74 -23.10 -12.85
CA THR A 226 -2.23 -24.00 -11.80
C THR A 226 -0.70 -23.92 -11.81
N TRP A 227 -0.13 -23.38 -10.72
CA TRP A 227 1.32 -23.28 -10.50
C TRP A 227 2.09 -22.40 -11.49
N GLU A 228 1.43 -21.46 -12.19
CA GLU A 228 2.10 -20.35 -12.88
C GLU A 228 2.21 -19.14 -11.95
N TYR A 229 3.29 -18.37 -12.11
CA TYR A 229 3.60 -17.23 -11.25
C TYR A 229 3.84 -15.98 -12.07
N ASN A 230 3.34 -14.85 -11.55
CA ASN A 230 3.76 -13.51 -11.93
C ASN A 230 4.85 -13.05 -10.96
N PHE A 231 5.90 -12.45 -11.48
CA PHE A 231 6.95 -11.82 -10.71
C PHE A 231 6.78 -10.31 -10.77
N TYR A 232 6.83 -9.68 -9.61
CA TYR A 232 6.79 -8.24 -9.44
C TYR A 232 8.17 -7.80 -9.02
N VAL A 233 8.80 -6.93 -9.80
CA VAL A 233 10.18 -6.51 -9.59
C VAL A 233 10.25 -4.99 -9.65
N ASP A 234 10.95 -4.42 -8.65
CA ASP A 234 11.33 -3.01 -8.65
C ASP A 234 12.85 -2.91 -8.79
N PHE A 235 13.31 -1.98 -9.58
CA PHE A 235 14.74 -1.72 -9.78
C PHE A 235 15.04 -0.23 -9.96
N ILE A 236 16.29 0.15 -9.69
CA ILE A 236 16.76 1.51 -9.81
C ILE A 236 16.95 1.88 -11.28
N GLY A 237 16.43 3.03 -11.67
CA GLY A 237 16.52 3.61 -13.00
C GLY A 237 15.17 3.87 -13.62
N HIS A 238 15.13 4.70 -14.65
CA HIS A 238 13.93 5.08 -15.39
C HIS A 238 13.86 4.35 -16.73
N GLU A 239 12.66 3.97 -17.18
CA GLU A 239 12.45 3.25 -18.46
C GLU A 239 13.01 3.99 -19.68
N SER A 240 13.24 5.31 -19.61
CA SER A 240 13.85 6.10 -20.67
C SER A 240 15.39 6.05 -20.69
N ASN A 241 16.04 5.55 -19.63
CA ASN A 241 17.50 5.40 -19.62
C ASN A 241 17.94 4.31 -20.61
N GLU A 242 19.02 4.51 -21.33
CA GLU A 242 19.43 3.62 -22.42
C GLU A 242 19.72 2.19 -21.95
N ASN A 243 20.45 2.02 -20.84
CA ASN A 243 20.71 0.70 -20.26
C ASN A 243 19.42 0.01 -19.78
N ILE A 244 18.44 0.76 -19.27
CA ILE A 244 17.14 0.20 -18.83
C ILE A 244 16.31 -0.23 -20.04
N LYS A 245 16.28 0.56 -21.11
CA LYS A 245 15.62 0.16 -22.37
C LYS A 245 16.18 -1.14 -22.92
N GLN A 246 17.50 -1.29 -22.87
CA GLN A 246 18.16 -2.51 -23.32
C GLN A 246 17.73 -3.72 -22.49
N ILE A 247 17.75 -3.62 -21.15
CA ILE A 247 17.26 -4.67 -20.26
C ILE A 247 15.80 -5.02 -20.58
N LEU A 248 14.92 -4.00 -20.67
CA LEU A 248 13.49 -4.24 -20.93
C LEU A 248 13.25 -4.91 -22.28
N THR A 249 14.10 -4.65 -23.28
CA THR A 249 14.05 -5.33 -24.59
C THR A 249 14.45 -6.79 -24.44
N GLU A 250 15.56 -7.10 -23.77
CA GLU A 250 16.01 -8.46 -23.50
C GLU A 250 14.98 -9.24 -22.67
N LEU A 251 14.41 -8.62 -21.61
CA LEU A 251 13.37 -9.24 -20.80
C LEU A 251 12.12 -9.59 -21.61
N LYS A 252 11.76 -8.79 -22.59
CA LYS A 252 10.61 -9.06 -23.45
C LYS A 252 10.80 -10.33 -24.30
N GLU A 253 12.04 -10.67 -24.63
CA GLU A 253 12.37 -11.90 -25.35
C GLU A 253 12.36 -13.12 -24.44
N ASP A 254 12.82 -12.95 -23.17
CA ASP A 254 12.97 -14.00 -22.18
C ASP A 254 11.70 -14.32 -21.38
N THR A 255 10.65 -13.49 -21.49
CA THR A 255 9.39 -13.60 -20.72
C THR A 255 8.20 -13.95 -21.59
N SER A 256 7.23 -14.68 -21.03
CA SER A 256 5.94 -14.94 -21.70
C SER A 256 4.97 -13.77 -21.59
N PHE A 257 5.20 -12.89 -20.64
CA PHE A 257 4.46 -11.66 -20.41
C PHE A 257 5.37 -10.65 -19.72
N LEU A 258 5.34 -9.40 -20.15
CA LEU A 258 6.04 -8.28 -19.51
C LEU A 258 5.14 -7.05 -19.53
N LYS A 259 4.95 -6.44 -18.37
CA LYS A 259 4.24 -5.18 -18.18
C LYS A 259 5.10 -4.22 -17.37
N ILE A 260 5.35 -3.04 -17.89
CA ILE A 260 5.95 -1.94 -17.13
C ILE A 260 4.81 -1.27 -16.37
N ILE A 261 4.85 -1.34 -15.03
CA ILE A 261 3.88 -0.65 -14.18
C ILE A 261 4.14 0.86 -14.24
N GLY A 262 5.40 1.27 -14.24
CA GLY A 262 5.80 2.66 -14.40
C GLY A 262 7.19 2.93 -13.83
N SER A 263 7.72 4.11 -14.19
CA SER A 263 8.95 4.68 -13.64
C SER A 263 8.60 5.96 -12.89
N TYR A 264 9.17 6.14 -11.70
CA TYR A 264 8.80 7.21 -10.78
C TYR A 264 9.97 7.60 -9.86
N PRO A 265 9.95 8.82 -9.31
CA PRO A 265 10.95 9.27 -8.34
C PRO A 265 10.99 8.37 -7.11
N ILE A 266 12.20 8.06 -6.63
CA ILE A 266 12.40 7.32 -5.38
C ILE A 266 11.99 8.21 -4.22
N ALA A 267 11.07 7.72 -3.37
CA ALA A 267 10.73 8.40 -2.13
C ALA A 267 11.76 8.09 -1.04
N GLU A 268 12.01 9.08 -0.19
CA GLU A 268 12.81 8.91 1.02
C GLU A 268 11.92 8.40 2.17
N LEU A 269 12.48 7.55 3.02
CA LEU A 269 11.87 7.21 4.30
C LEU A 269 11.96 8.45 5.21
N CYS A 270 10.82 9.08 5.51
CA CYS A 270 10.72 10.23 6.43
C CYS A 270 10.42 9.77 7.85
#